data_a22bf474d88f81a93176e3b50c5a39f6
#
_entry.id   a22bf474d88f81a93176e3b50c5a39f6
#
_cell.length_a   1.000
_cell.length_b   1.000
_cell.length_c   1.000
_cell.angle_alpha   90.00
_cell.angle_beta   90.00
_cell.angle_gamma   90.00
#
_symmetry.space_group_name_H-M   'P 1'
#
loop_
_entity.id
_entity.type
_entity.pdbx_description
1 polymer ?
#
loop_
_entity_poly.entity_id
_entity_poly.type
_entity_poly.pdbx_seq_one_letter_code
_entity_poly.pdbx_strand_id
1 'polypeptide(L)'
;MRAMLLLLICCLVSSFTLPAVAAQPGRVGTDLGLVELPVAQASSAPMVVFMSGDGGWAALDKGLSAQLQAHGMPVVGWSSLSYYWKKKTPDQATADLVRILTEYQSRWGRQRWLLVGFSFGAEIVPFVINRLPPAYRDSLVGAVMLSPSTASDFEIHVSDMVVHDKAGSYPTLPEVKAIKSLPLLCVQGADDDSPVKLCPHLQQPNVTTVTLPGSHHFDDDYGVLYRSIADRLPWTGEEQDH
;
A
#
# COMPACT_ATOMS: atom_id res chain seq x y z
N MET A 1 -24.00 -86.98 6.06
CA MET A 1 -23.14 -86.09 5.28
C MET A 1 -23.74 -84.70 5.41
N ARG A 2 -23.20 -83.87 6.33
CA ARG A 2 -23.65 -82.46 6.57
C ARG A 2 -22.64 -81.51 5.96
N ALA A 3 -23.04 -80.79 4.92
CA ALA A 3 -22.25 -79.70 4.33
C ALA A 3 -22.41 -78.45 5.15
N MET A 4 -21.31 -77.91 5.66
CA MET A 4 -21.21 -76.72 6.43
C MET A 4 -20.88 -75.54 5.47
N LEU A 5 -21.84 -74.63 5.32
CA LEU A 5 -21.73 -73.41 4.48
C LEU A 5 -21.11 -72.27 5.30
N LEU A 6 -19.87 -71.91 5.00
CA LEU A 6 -19.20 -70.78 5.60
C LEU A 6 -19.58 -69.48 4.84
N LEU A 7 -20.33 -68.60 5.48
CA LEU A 7 -20.58 -67.24 5.00
C LEU A 7 -19.38 -66.33 5.37
N LEU A 8 -18.65 -65.88 4.35
CA LEU A 8 -17.68 -64.80 4.52
C LEU A 8 -18.43 -63.44 4.49
N ILE A 9 -18.49 -62.79 5.64
CA ILE A 9 -18.97 -61.39 5.72
C ILE A 9 -17.78 -60.50 5.41
N CYS A 10 -17.78 -59.87 4.23
CA CYS A 10 -16.80 -58.89 3.81
C CYS A 10 -17.24 -57.50 4.37
N CYS A 11 -16.62 -57.03 5.46
CA CYS A 11 -16.84 -55.68 5.99
C CYS A 11 -16.16 -54.66 5.07
N LEU A 12 -16.93 -54.01 4.21
CA LEU A 12 -16.49 -52.78 3.49
C LEU A 12 -16.41 -51.63 4.47
N VAL A 13 -15.21 -51.30 4.90
CA VAL A 13 -14.92 -50.06 5.65
C VAL A 13 -14.86 -48.92 4.65
N SER A 14 -15.96 -48.21 4.47
CA SER A 14 -15.99 -46.97 3.70
C SER A 14 -15.28 -45.86 4.49
N SER A 15 -14.05 -45.53 4.07
CA SER A 15 -13.30 -44.37 4.61
C SER A 15 -13.97 -43.08 4.16
N PHE A 16 -14.76 -42.47 5.02
CA PHE A 16 -15.26 -41.10 4.83
C PHE A 16 -14.09 -40.15 5.01
N THR A 17 -13.49 -39.66 3.92
CA THR A 17 -12.61 -38.50 3.93
C THR A 17 -13.48 -37.25 4.06
N LEU A 18 -13.50 -36.65 5.25
CA LEU A 18 -14.06 -35.31 5.43
C LEU A 18 -13.25 -34.33 4.58
N PRO A 19 -13.91 -33.48 3.76
CA PRO A 19 -13.19 -32.42 3.08
C PRO A 19 -12.59 -31.49 4.16
N ALA A 20 -11.28 -31.23 4.07
CA ALA A 20 -10.63 -30.19 4.85
C ALA A 20 -11.31 -28.86 4.50
N VAL A 21 -12.08 -28.31 5.42
CA VAL A 21 -12.59 -26.94 5.31
C VAL A 21 -11.35 -26.05 5.33
N ALA A 22 -10.93 -25.57 4.15
CA ALA A 22 -9.94 -24.51 4.06
C ALA A 22 -10.48 -23.32 4.86
N ALA A 23 -9.77 -22.93 5.91
CA ALA A 23 -10.09 -21.74 6.67
C ALA A 23 -10.17 -20.56 5.68
N GLN A 24 -11.34 -19.99 5.49
CA GLN A 24 -11.50 -18.78 4.70
C GLN A 24 -10.68 -17.70 5.40
N PRO A 25 -9.75 -17.02 4.69
CA PRO A 25 -9.05 -15.90 5.29
C PRO A 25 -10.12 -14.89 5.77
N GLY A 26 -10.07 -14.54 7.04
CA GLY A 26 -11.00 -13.58 7.62
C GLY A 26 -10.94 -12.29 6.80
N ARG A 27 -12.12 -11.75 6.46
CA ARG A 27 -12.26 -10.54 5.65
C ARG A 27 -11.38 -9.43 6.23
N VAL A 28 -10.35 -9.01 5.49
CA VAL A 28 -9.48 -7.91 5.88
C VAL A 28 -10.33 -6.64 5.87
N GLY A 29 -10.51 -5.97 7.00
CA GLY A 29 -11.36 -4.80 6.93
C GLY A 29 -11.47 -3.96 8.20
N THR A 30 -11.95 -4.53 9.27
CA THR A 30 -12.31 -3.73 10.45
C THR A 30 -11.15 -3.41 11.38
N ASP A 31 -10.08 -4.21 11.32
CA ASP A 31 -8.89 -4.07 12.17
C ASP A 31 -7.80 -3.16 11.59
N LEU A 32 -7.84 -2.88 10.30
CA LEU A 32 -6.80 -2.11 9.60
C LEU A 32 -7.21 -0.68 9.23
N GLY A 33 -8.46 -0.28 9.44
CA GLY A 33 -8.94 1.07 9.10
C GLY A 33 -8.93 1.36 7.60
N LEU A 34 -9.41 0.39 6.79
CA LEU A 34 -9.39 0.48 5.33
C LEU A 34 -10.60 1.25 4.78
N VAL A 35 -10.35 1.96 3.67
CA VAL A 35 -11.35 2.62 2.83
C VAL A 35 -11.32 2.00 1.44
N GLU A 36 -12.44 1.48 0.95
CA GLU A 36 -12.52 0.82 -0.34
C GLU A 36 -13.10 1.76 -1.41
N LEU A 37 -12.35 1.95 -2.49
CA LEU A 37 -12.75 2.75 -3.65
C LEU A 37 -12.62 1.88 -4.91
N PRO A 38 -13.56 0.96 -5.16
CA PRO A 38 -13.54 0.09 -6.33
C PRO A 38 -13.84 0.87 -7.61
N VAL A 39 -13.44 0.31 -8.76
CA VAL A 39 -13.88 0.77 -10.09
C VAL A 39 -14.79 -0.29 -10.72
N ALA A 40 -15.84 0.17 -11.40
CA ALA A 40 -16.80 -0.72 -12.02
C ALA A 40 -16.27 -1.36 -13.32
N GLN A 41 -15.33 -0.68 -13.99
CA GLN A 41 -14.82 -1.12 -15.30
C GLN A 41 -13.59 -1.99 -15.14
N ALA A 42 -13.53 -3.08 -15.90
CA ALA A 42 -12.31 -3.83 -16.08
C ALA A 42 -11.28 -2.97 -16.82
N SER A 43 -10.08 -2.84 -16.28
CA SER A 43 -8.96 -2.15 -16.91
C SER A 43 -7.66 -2.87 -16.57
N SER A 44 -6.61 -2.64 -17.35
CA SER A 44 -5.26 -3.14 -17.07
C SER A 44 -4.51 -2.29 -16.04
N ALA A 45 -5.09 -1.18 -15.61
CA ALA A 45 -4.49 -0.28 -14.62
C ALA A 45 -4.22 -1.01 -13.29
N PRO A 46 -3.13 -0.70 -12.59
CA PRO A 46 -2.84 -1.30 -11.29
C PRO A 46 -3.88 -0.88 -10.26
N MET A 47 -4.04 -1.68 -9.21
CA MET A 47 -4.68 -1.20 -8.00
C MET A 47 -3.72 -0.33 -7.20
N VAL A 48 -4.25 0.54 -6.36
CA VAL A 48 -3.46 1.41 -5.50
C VAL A 48 -3.71 1.04 -4.03
N VAL A 49 -2.64 0.90 -3.25
CA VAL A 49 -2.71 0.98 -1.79
C VAL A 49 -2.23 2.38 -1.41
N PHE A 50 -3.08 3.13 -0.72
CA PHE A 50 -2.79 4.51 -0.35
C PHE A 50 -2.76 4.67 1.18
N MET A 51 -1.57 4.89 1.74
CA MET A 51 -1.34 5.15 3.16
C MET A 51 -1.49 6.64 3.44
N SER A 52 -2.49 7.01 4.25
CA SER A 52 -2.78 8.42 4.58
C SER A 52 -1.72 9.07 5.48
N GLY A 53 -1.82 10.37 5.65
CA GLY A 53 -1.10 11.08 6.70
C GLY A 53 -1.57 10.72 8.11
N ASP A 54 -0.93 11.31 9.12
CA ASP A 54 -1.23 11.16 10.55
C ASP A 54 -2.64 11.66 10.93
N GLY A 55 -3.20 12.61 10.17
CA GLY A 55 -4.59 13.06 10.29
C GLY A 55 -5.64 12.03 9.84
N GLY A 56 -5.23 10.86 9.35
CA GLY A 56 -6.11 9.82 8.83
C GLY A 56 -6.61 10.11 7.41
N TRP A 57 -7.72 9.49 7.01
CA TRP A 57 -8.26 9.57 5.66
C TRP A 57 -8.96 10.92 5.40
N ALA A 58 -8.20 11.93 5.00
CA ALA A 58 -8.59 13.34 4.92
C ALA A 58 -8.77 13.85 3.47
N ALA A 59 -8.69 15.16 3.27
CA ALA A 59 -9.02 15.82 2.00
C ALA A 59 -8.09 15.40 0.86
N LEU A 60 -6.76 15.41 1.07
CA LEU A 60 -5.78 15.02 0.06
C LEU A 60 -5.96 13.56 -0.36
N ASP A 61 -6.09 12.66 0.62
CA ASP A 61 -6.24 11.22 0.35
C ASP A 61 -7.50 10.97 -0.48
N LYS A 62 -8.62 11.62 -0.13
CA LYS A 62 -9.89 11.52 -0.86
C LYS A 62 -9.79 12.11 -2.26
N GLY A 63 -9.22 13.31 -2.38
CA GLY A 63 -9.13 14.03 -3.65
C GLY A 63 -8.23 13.32 -4.66
N LEU A 64 -7.03 12.91 -4.26
CA LEU A 64 -6.14 12.16 -5.13
C LEU A 64 -6.70 10.78 -5.46
N SER A 65 -7.31 10.08 -4.51
CA SER A 65 -7.95 8.79 -4.76
C SER A 65 -9.10 8.89 -5.76
N ALA A 66 -9.87 9.99 -5.75
CA ALA A 66 -10.91 10.23 -6.73
C ALA A 66 -10.32 10.40 -8.16
N GLN A 67 -9.18 11.08 -8.29
CA GLN A 67 -8.46 11.18 -9.56
C GLN A 67 -7.96 9.81 -10.04
N LEU A 68 -7.32 9.02 -9.17
CA LEU A 68 -6.86 7.67 -9.49
C LEU A 68 -8.02 6.78 -9.94
N GLN A 69 -9.15 6.82 -9.22
CA GLN A 69 -10.35 6.05 -9.52
C GLN A 69 -10.98 6.45 -10.87
N ALA A 70 -11.03 7.76 -11.18
CA ALA A 70 -11.52 8.28 -12.45
C ALA A 70 -10.71 7.76 -13.66
N HIS A 71 -9.43 7.40 -13.43
CA HIS A 71 -8.53 6.81 -14.42
C HIS A 71 -8.43 5.27 -14.31
N GLY A 72 -9.43 4.62 -13.74
CA GLY A 72 -9.58 3.17 -13.74
C GLY A 72 -8.69 2.43 -12.72
N MET A 73 -8.07 3.13 -11.78
CA MET A 73 -7.28 2.55 -10.71
C MET A 73 -8.13 2.40 -9.45
N PRO A 74 -8.50 1.18 -9.01
CA PRO A 74 -9.18 1.01 -7.74
C PRO A 74 -8.21 1.28 -6.58
N VAL A 75 -8.71 1.93 -5.52
CA VAL A 75 -7.88 2.35 -4.38
C VAL A 75 -8.32 1.66 -3.10
N VAL A 76 -7.37 1.06 -2.39
CA VAL A 76 -7.50 0.70 -0.99
C VAL A 76 -6.81 1.78 -0.17
N GLY A 77 -7.59 2.64 0.44
CA GLY A 77 -7.09 3.61 1.42
C GLY A 77 -6.78 2.92 2.75
N TRP A 78 -5.62 3.22 3.30
CA TRP A 78 -5.20 2.71 4.60
C TRP A 78 -4.99 3.88 5.56
N SER A 79 -5.93 4.07 6.49
CA SER A 79 -5.89 5.17 7.45
C SER A 79 -4.75 4.98 8.45
N SER A 80 -3.70 5.78 8.30
CA SER A 80 -2.55 5.75 9.21
C SER A 80 -2.96 6.07 10.64
N LEU A 81 -3.83 7.08 10.85
CA LEU A 81 -4.34 7.41 12.18
C LEU A 81 -4.97 6.21 12.88
N SER A 82 -5.84 5.47 12.19
CA SER A 82 -6.51 4.32 12.78
C SER A 82 -5.55 3.17 13.05
N TYR A 83 -4.62 2.92 12.14
CA TYR A 83 -3.71 1.78 12.20
C TYR A 83 -2.55 1.99 13.17
N TYR A 84 -1.91 3.18 13.13
CA TYR A 84 -0.75 3.52 13.96
C TYR A 84 -1.12 4.22 15.28
N TRP A 85 -2.41 4.25 15.64
CA TRP A 85 -2.84 4.65 16.98
C TRP A 85 -2.21 3.80 18.09
N LYS A 86 -1.81 2.59 17.73
CA LYS A 86 -0.97 1.70 18.55
C LYS A 86 0.33 1.48 17.80
N LYS A 87 1.42 1.55 18.54
CA LYS A 87 2.76 1.32 17.98
C LYS A 87 2.82 0.03 17.18
N LYS A 88 3.43 0.13 16.02
CA LYS A 88 3.72 -0.97 15.12
C LYS A 88 5.22 -1.11 14.91
N THR A 89 5.63 -2.21 14.28
CA THR A 89 6.97 -2.37 13.73
C THR A 89 6.90 -2.37 12.21
N PRO A 90 8.02 -2.09 11.50
CA PRO A 90 8.08 -2.24 10.05
C PRO A 90 7.60 -3.61 9.56
N ASP A 91 7.97 -4.69 10.27
CA ASP A 91 7.57 -6.06 9.91
C ASP A 91 6.07 -6.29 10.10
N GLN A 92 5.46 -5.76 11.16
CA GLN A 92 4.01 -5.83 11.36
C GLN A 92 3.26 -5.07 10.26
N ALA A 93 3.71 -3.85 9.94
CA ALA A 93 3.12 -3.06 8.86
C ALA A 93 3.24 -3.78 7.51
N THR A 94 4.37 -4.42 7.23
CA THR A 94 4.56 -5.21 6.01
C THR A 94 3.65 -6.44 5.98
N ALA A 95 3.52 -7.17 7.07
CA ALA A 95 2.64 -8.34 7.16
C ALA A 95 1.18 -7.94 6.91
N ASP A 96 0.73 -6.81 7.46
CA ASP A 96 -0.62 -6.31 7.25
C ASP A 96 -0.83 -5.77 5.82
N LEU A 97 0.19 -5.14 5.21
CA LEU A 97 0.17 -4.80 3.78
C LEU A 97 0.01 -6.05 2.89
N VAL A 98 0.70 -7.13 3.20
CA VAL A 98 0.56 -8.42 2.49
C VAL A 98 -0.86 -8.97 2.62
N ARG A 99 -1.51 -8.85 3.79
CA ARG A 99 -2.93 -9.23 3.97
C ARG A 99 -3.84 -8.40 3.05
N ILE A 100 -3.63 -7.08 3.00
CA ILE A 100 -4.37 -6.17 2.10
C ILE A 100 -4.20 -6.60 0.65
N LEU A 101 -2.96 -6.79 0.19
CA LEU A 101 -2.66 -7.18 -1.18
C LEU A 101 -3.29 -8.53 -1.54
N THR A 102 -3.17 -9.54 -0.67
CA THR A 102 -3.77 -10.86 -0.87
C THR A 102 -5.28 -10.78 -1.11
N GLU A 103 -5.97 -10.03 -0.29
CA GLU A 103 -7.43 -9.85 -0.38
C GLU A 103 -7.82 -9.08 -1.65
N TYR A 104 -7.24 -7.91 -1.86
CA TYR A 104 -7.72 -6.99 -2.89
C TYR A 104 -7.21 -7.33 -4.30
N GLN A 105 -6.02 -7.90 -4.46
CA GLN A 105 -5.58 -8.42 -5.75
C GLN A 105 -6.51 -9.53 -6.25
N SER A 106 -6.90 -10.45 -5.37
CA SER A 106 -7.86 -11.50 -5.68
C SER A 106 -9.25 -10.93 -5.96
N ARG A 107 -9.76 -10.08 -5.07
CA ARG A 107 -11.14 -9.57 -5.11
C ARG A 107 -11.40 -8.64 -6.30
N TRP A 108 -10.42 -7.81 -6.68
CA TRP A 108 -10.54 -6.88 -7.79
C TRP A 108 -9.92 -7.38 -9.09
N GLY A 109 -9.31 -8.56 -9.09
CA GLY A 109 -8.67 -9.14 -10.27
C GLY A 109 -7.46 -8.32 -10.75
N ARG A 110 -6.74 -7.64 -9.85
CA ARG A 110 -5.60 -6.78 -10.16
C ARG A 110 -4.30 -7.40 -9.71
N GLN A 111 -3.49 -7.87 -10.64
CA GLN A 111 -2.18 -8.46 -10.30
C GLN A 111 -1.11 -7.40 -10.03
N ARG A 112 -1.17 -6.25 -10.72
CA ARG A 112 -0.22 -5.14 -10.57
C ARG A 112 -0.77 -4.13 -9.56
N TRP A 113 0.12 -3.52 -8.80
CA TRP A 113 -0.26 -2.54 -7.80
C TRP A 113 0.77 -1.42 -7.64
N LEU A 114 0.32 -0.30 -7.13
CA LEU A 114 1.07 0.90 -6.81
C LEU A 114 0.96 1.17 -5.32
N LEU A 115 2.05 1.63 -4.70
CA LEU A 115 2.03 2.11 -3.33
C LEU A 115 2.12 3.64 -3.32
N VAL A 116 1.15 4.27 -2.69
CA VAL A 116 1.15 5.73 -2.46
C VAL A 116 1.16 5.98 -0.98
N GLY A 117 1.96 6.92 -0.51
CA GLY A 117 1.92 7.42 0.85
C GLY A 117 1.93 8.94 0.88
N PHE A 118 1.21 9.51 1.84
CA PHE A 118 1.23 10.94 2.11
C PHE A 118 1.72 11.21 3.53
N SER A 119 2.63 12.19 3.68
CA SER A 119 3.16 12.64 4.98
C SER A 119 3.67 11.44 5.80
N PHE A 120 3.11 11.17 6.97
CA PHE A 120 3.42 9.98 7.77
C PHE A 120 3.35 8.67 6.95
N GLY A 121 2.30 8.49 6.13
CA GLY A 121 2.19 7.31 5.27
C GLY A 121 3.33 7.22 4.25
N ALA A 122 3.84 8.35 3.74
CA ALA A 122 4.97 8.39 2.83
C ALA A 122 6.30 7.98 3.49
N GLU A 123 6.45 8.25 4.78
CA GLU A 123 7.61 7.81 5.57
C GLU A 123 7.67 6.30 5.71
N ILE A 124 6.49 5.64 5.78
CA ILE A 124 6.37 4.18 5.95
C ILE A 124 6.69 3.42 4.66
N VAL A 125 6.43 4.02 3.50
CA VAL A 125 6.59 3.40 2.16
C VAL A 125 7.90 2.62 1.99
N PRO A 126 9.09 3.19 2.20
CA PRO A 126 10.34 2.47 1.93
C PRO A 126 10.59 1.30 2.89
N PHE A 127 10.11 1.40 4.12
CA PHE A 127 10.26 0.32 5.10
C PHE A 127 9.48 -0.93 4.70
N VAL A 128 8.23 -0.77 4.25
CA VAL A 128 7.41 -1.91 3.84
C VAL A 128 7.91 -2.50 2.53
N ILE A 129 8.36 -1.68 1.56
CA ILE A 129 8.92 -2.17 0.28
C ILE A 129 10.11 -3.08 0.52
N ASN A 130 11.05 -2.69 1.38
CA ASN A 130 12.25 -3.48 1.66
C ASN A 130 11.96 -4.84 2.30
N ARG A 131 10.79 -4.97 2.95
CA ARG A 131 10.38 -6.18 3.69
C ARG A 131 9.35 -7.03 2.96
N LEU A 132 8.88 -6.58 1.79
CA LEU A 132 7.91 -7.34 1.00
C LEU A 132 8.47 -8.70 0.56
N PRO A 133 7.65 -9.77 0.63
CA PRO A 133 7.96 -11.02 -0.06
C PRO A 133 8.11 -10.80 -1.58
N PRO A 134 8.98 -11.57 -2.26
CA PRO A 134 9.25 -11.39 -3.70
C PRO A 134 8.00 -11.31 -4.58
N ALA A 135 7.01 -12.17 -4.38
CA ALA A 135 5.79 -12.21 -5.18
C ALA A 135 5.02 -10.87 -5.20
N TYR A 136 4.99 -10.16 -4.07
CA TYR A 136 4.33 -8.84 -3.99
C TYR A 136 5.23 -7.71 -4.48
N ARG A 137 6.55 -7.84 -4.28
CA ARG A 137 7.53 -6.88 -4.77
C ARG A 137 7.59 -6.88 -6.30
N ASP A 138 7.56 -8.06 -6.92
CA ASP A 138 7.64 -8.22 -8.38
C ASP A 138 6.37 -7.70 -9.09
N SER A 139 5.25 -7.63 -8.39
CA SER A 139 4.00 -7.06 -8.90
C SER A 139 3.81 -5.56 -8.59
N LEU A 140 4.70 -4.97 -7.77
CA LEU A 140 4.72 -3.54 -7.47
C LEU A 140 5.33 -2.76 -8.64
N VAL A 141 4.54 -1.87 -9.24
CA VAL A 141 4.97 -1.12 -10.44
C VAL A 141 5.73 0.16 -10.11
N GLY A 142 5.63 0.64 -8.90
CA GLY A 142 6.32 1.83 -8.42
C GLY A 142 5.77 2.28 -7.07
N ALA A 143 6.37 3.31 -6.49
CA ALA A 143 5.85 3.93 -5.28
C ALA A 143 5.96 5.45 -5.32
N VAL A 144 5.00 6.10 -4.67
CA VAL A 144 4.90 7.56 -4.55
C VAL A 144 4.98 7.97 -3.09
N MET A 145 5.86 8.88 -2.80
CA MET A 145 6.02 9.50 -1.48
C MET A 145 5.68 10.98 -1.60
N LEU A 146 4.57 11.40 -1.02
CA LEU A 146 4.08 12.78 -1.02
C LEU A 146 4.44 13.45 0.31
N SER A 147 5.25 14.48 0.26
CA SER A 147 5.74 15.25 1.42
C SER A 147 6.30 14.39 2.57
N PRO A 148 7.20 13.42 2.30
CA PRO A 148 7.77 12.58 3.35
C PRO A 148 8.79 13.34 4.21
N SER A 149 8.88 12.97 5.49
CA SER A 149 9.94 13.39 6.41
C SER A 149 11.13 12.41 6.41
N THR A 150 12.25 12.85 6.99
CA THR A 150 13.51 12.09 7.05
C THR A 150 13.49 10.93 8.04
N ALA A 151 12.46 10.83 8.90
CA ALA A 151 12.29 9.74 9.86
C ALA A 151 10.82 9.53 10.23
N SER A 152 10.49 8.35 10.74
CA SER A 152 9.16 7.97 11.25
C SER A 152 9.25 7.28 12.61
N ASP A 153 8.14 7.19 13.35
CA ASP A 153 8.06 6.47 14.65
C ASP A 153 7.20 5.22 14.64
N PHE A 154 6.48 4.92 13.57
CA PHE A 154 5.51 3.83 13.47
C PHE A 154 4.44 3.86 14.56
N GLU A 155 4.15 5.05 15.06
CA GLU A 155 3.14 5.35 16.07
C GLU A 155 2.69 6.79 15.90
N ILE A 156 1.40 7.07 16.05
CA ILE A 156 0.84 8.42 15.97
C ILE A 156 0.35 8.82 17.36
N HIS A 157 0.90 9.92 17.87
CA HIS A 157 0.44 10.53 19.12
C HIS A 157 -0.24 11.86 18.83
N VAL A 158 -1.28 12.17 19.59
CA VAL A 158 -1.99 13.47 19.48
C VAL A 158 -1.05 14.65 19.70
N SER A 159 -0.01 14.48 20.53
CA SER A 159 1.03 15.50 20.75
C SER A 159 1.84 15.81 19.50
N ASP A 160 2.04 14.83 18.63
CA ASP A 160 2.89 14.96 17.45
C ASP A 160 2.17 15.69 16.31
N MET A 161 0.83 15.69 16.32
CA MET A 161 0.00 16.49 15.41
C MET A 161 0.14 18.01 15.65
N VAL A 162 0.68 18.42 16.79
CA VAL A 162 0.86 19.84 17.18
C VAL A 162 2.32 20.28 17.08
N VAL A 163 3.28 19.35 17.13
CA VAL A 163 4.72 19.63 17.15
C VAL A 163 5.40 18.78 16.07
N HIS A 164 5.58 19.37 14.89
CA HIS A 164 6.16 18.69 13.71
C HIS A 164 7.71 18.58 13.73
N ASP A 165 8.38 18.99 14.79
CA ASP A 165 9.85 19.13 14.84
C ASP A 165 10.58 17.91 15.43
N LYS A 166 9.86 16.84 15.79
CA LYS A 166 10.47 15.67 16.42
C LYS A 166 10.98 14.70 15.38
N ALA A 167 12.28 14.50 15.32
CA ALA A 167 12.87 13.44 14.51
C ALA A 167 12.42 12.08 15.01
N GLY A 168 11.79 11.28 14.13
CA GLY A 168 11.36 9.92 14.43
C GLY A 168 12.53 8.98 14.69
N SER A 169 12.26 7.85 15.34
CA SER A 169 13.26 6.84 15.71
C SER A 169 13.76 5.98 14.54
N TYR A 170 13.03 5.98 13.42
CA TYR A 170 13.32 5.18 12.23
C TYR A 170 13.75 6.09 11.06
N PRO A 171 15.04 6.23 10.75
CA PRO A 171 15.50 7.05 9.62
C PRO A 171 15.00 6.52 8.28
N THR A 172 14.34 7.39 7.48
CA THR A 172 13.73 7.02 6.20
C THR A 172 14.76 6.95 5.06
N LEU A 173 15.75 7.84 5.05
CA LEU A 173 16.75 7.92 3.97
C LEU A 173 17.53 6.62 3.72
N PRO A 174 18.01 5.87 4.73
CA PRO A 174 18.68 4.58 4.51
C PRO A 174 17.75 3.55 3.85
N GLU A 175 16.47 3.53 4.23
CA GLU A 175 15.48 2.61 3.64
C GLU A 175 15.21 2.94 2.17
N VAL A 176 15.05 4.22 1.80
CA VAL A 176 14.95 4.62 0.38
C VAL A 176 16.20 4.21 -0.38
N LYS A 177 17.39 4.43 0.18
CA LYS A 177 18.65 4.07 -0.45
C LYS A 177 18.82 2.56 -0.67
N ALA A 178 18.15 1.73 0.09
CA ALA A 178 18.17 0.28 -0.08
C ALA A 178 17.36 -0.20 -1.30
N ILE A 179 16.38 0.57 -1.75
CA ILE A 179 15.57 0.27 -2.95
C ILE A 179 16.36 0.68 -4.21
N LYS A 180 16.75 -0.30 -5.06
CA LYS A 180 17.67 -0.06 -6.19
C LYS A 180 17.04 0.02 -7.57
N SER A 181 15.96 -0.74 -7.81
CA SER A 181 15.42 -0.90 -9.17
C SER A 181 13.96 -0.47 -9.31
N LEU A 182 13.22 -0.38 -8.22
CA LEU A 182 11.82 0.04 -8.26
C LEU A 182 11.74 1.55 -8.53
N PRO A 183 10.93 2.02 -9.50
CA PRO A 183 10.69 3.44 -9.71
C PRO A 183 10.04 4.07 -8.46
N LEU A 184 10.65 5.11 -7.94
CA LEU A 184 10.16 5.90 -6.82
C LEU A 184 9.93 7.33 -7.26
N LEU A 185 8.80 7.91 -6.90
CA LEU A 185 8.48 9.32 -7.07
C LEU A 185 8.38 9.98 -5.70
N CYS A 186 9.19 11.01 -5.47
CA CYS A 186 9.12 11.84 -4.26
C CYS A 186 8.62 13.23 -4.66
N VAL A 187 7.49 13.63 -4.11
CA VAL A 187 6.86 14.92 -4.41
C VAL A 187 6.86 15.79 -3.16
N GLN A 188 7.28 17.05 -3.33
CA GLN A 188 7.36 18.04 -2.26
C GLN A 188 6.64 19.31 -2.67
N GLY A 189 5.92 19.94 -1.76
CA GLY A 189 5.38 21.27 -1.97
C GLY A 189 6.50 22.34 -1.95
N ALA A 190 6.42 23.34 -2.82
CA ALA A 190 7.38 24.44 -2.89
C ALA A 190 7.39 25.27 -1.62
N ASP A 191 6.20 25.50 -1.07
CA ASP A 191 5.95 26.33 0.12
C ASP A 191 5.82 25.47 1.41
N ASP A 192 6.16 24.19 1.33
CA ASP A 192 6.23 23.33 2.51
C ASP A 192 7.43 23.78 3.35
N ASP A 193 7.19 24.26 4.56
CA ASP A 193 8.17 24.81 5.48
C ASP A 193 8.75 23.77 6.45
N SER A 194 8.37 22.50 6.31
CA SER A 194 8.90 21.42 7.15
C SER A 194 10.43 21.39 7.12
N PRO A 195 11.12 21.40 8.29
CA PRO A 195 12.58 21.37 8.37
C PRO A 195 13.16 19.98 8.06
N VAL A 196 12.32 18.94 8.02
CA VAL A 196 12.73 17.54 7.93
C VAL A 196 12.36 16.87 6.59
N LYS A 197 12.26 17.64 5.51
CA LYS A 197 11.91 17.15 4.16
C LYS A 197 12.88 16.09 3.64
N LEU A 198 12.36 14.97 3.14
CA LEU A 198 13.18 13.87 2.61
C LEU A 198 13.60 14.08 1.15
N CYS A 199 12.68 14.54 0.28
CA CYS A 199 12.91 14.58 -1.18
C CYS A 199 14.21 15.29 -1.60
N PRO A 200 14.65 16.41 -0.98
CA PRO A 200 15.89 17.06 -1.34
C PRO A 200 17.16 16.23 -1.12
N HIS A 201 17.09 15.17 -0.31
CA HIS A 201 18.21 14.29 0.02
C HIS A 201 18.31 13.05 -0.89
N LEU A 202 17.39 12.91 -1.86
CA LEU A 202 17.32 11.75 -2.75
C LEU A 202 18.00 12.05 -4.09
N GLN A 203 18.98 11.21 -4.46
CA GLN A 203 19.78 11.38 -5.68
C GLN A 203 19.99 10.05 -6.43
N GLN A 204 19.21 9.00 -6.10
CA GLN A 204 19.36 7.70 -6.74
C GLN A 204 18.74 7.70 -8.15
N PRO A 205 19.29 6.93 -9.11
CA PRO A 205 18.80 6.89 -10.50
C PRO A 205 17.34 6.42 -10.63
N ASN A 206 16.86 5.60 -9.69
CA ASN A 206 15.50 5.10 -9.67
C ASN A 206 14.52 6.01 -8.92
N VAL A 207 14.97 7.16 -8.42
CA VAL A 207 14.13 8.13 -7.70
C VAL A 207 13.99 9.40 -8.54
N THR A 208 12.76 9.73 -8.88
CA THR A 208 12.40 11.03 -9.45
C THR A 208 11.90 11.94 -8.33
N THR A 209 12.48 13.12 -8.20
CA THR A 209 12.02 14.15 -7.27
C THR A 209 11.30 15.25 -8.01
N VAL A 210 10.17 15.70 -7.48
CA VAL A 210 9.34 16.76 -8.06
C VAL A 210 8.96 17.77 -6.98
N THR A 211 9.09 19.04 -7.31
CA THR A 211 8.54 20.13 -6.50
C THR A 211 7.31 20.68 -7.22
N LEU A 212 6.16 20.67 -6.55
CA LEU A 212 4.92 21.24 -7.03
C LEU A 212 4.60 22.53 -6.28
N PRO A 213 3.81 23.44 -6.86
CA PRO A 213 3.29 24.60 -6.13
C PRO A 213 2.54 24.18 -4.87
N GLY A 214 2.49 25.08 -3.89
CA GLY A 214 1.75 24.91 -2.66
C GLY A 214 2.56 24.37 -1.49
N SER A 215 1.87 24.26 -0.36
CA SER A 215 2.41 23.83 0.92
C SER A 215 2.50 22.31 1.03
N HIS A 216 2.50 21.79 2.25
CA HIS A 216 2.49 20.35 2.56
C HIS A 216 1.35 19.56 1.89
N HIS A 217 0.22 20.21 1.59
CA HIS A 217 -0.98 19.62 0.97
C HIS A 217 -1.14 19.97 -0.53
N PHE A 218 -0.14 20.63 -1.17
CA PHE A 218 -0.15 20.96 -2.61
C PHE A 218 -1.33 21.83 -3.03
N ASP A 219 -1.77 22.77 -2.16
CA ASP A 219 -2.91 23.67 -2.36
C ASP A 219 -4.20 22.97 -2.83
N ASP A 220 -4.38 21.71 -2.46
CA ASP A 220 -5.50 20.85 -2.82
C ASP A 220 -5.72 20.66 -4.35
N ASP A 221 -4.69 20.94 -5.19
CA ASP A 221 -4.75 20.68 -6.62
C ASP A 221 -4.44 19.18 -6.93
N TYR A 222 -5.42 18.34 -6.66
CA TYR A 222 -5.30 16.89 -6.86
C TYR A 222 -5.15 16.50 -8.34
N GLY A 223 -5.61 17.35 -9.27
CA GLY A 223 -5.44 17.14 -10.70
C GLY A 223 -3.98 17.29 -11.13
N VAL A 224 -3.29 18.33 -10.66
CA VAL A 224 -1.83 18.53 -10.87
C VAL A 224 -1.06 17.40 -10.22
N LEU A 225 -1.42 17.02 -9.00
CA LEU A 225 -0.78 15.93 -8.29
C LEU A 225 -0.90 14.60 -9.03
N TYR A 226 -2.12 14.26 -9.50
CA TYR A 226 -2.34 13.06 -10.32
C TYR A 226 -1.51 13.07 -11.60
N ARG A 227 -1.55 14.17 -12.38
CA ARG A 227 -0.73 14.28 -13.62
C ARG A 227 0.75 14.11 -13.34
N SER A 228 1.25 14.71 -12.26
CA SER A 228 2.65 14.57 -11.85
C SER A 228 3.04 13.10 -11.61
N ILE A 229 2.12 12.31 -11.07
CA ILE A 229 2.30 10.88 -10.85
C ILE A 229 2.23 10.12 -12.17
N ALA A 230 1.18 10.36 -12.96
CA ALA A 230 0.90 9.66 -14.22
C ALA A 230 2.04 9.83 -15.25
N ASP A 231 2.57 11.03 -15.38
CA ASP A 231 3.63 11.35 -16.36
C ASP A 231 4.99 10.71 -16.03
N ARG A 232 5.20 10.27 -14.79
CA ARG A 232 6.54 9.86 -14.31
C ARG A 232 6.66 8.40 -13.94
N LEU A 233 5.57 7.70 -13.87
CA LEU A 233 5.59 6.29 -13.51
C LEU A 233 4.97 5.45 -14.64
N PRO A 234 5.62 4.36 -15.06
CA PRO A 234 5.35 3.67 -16.33
C PRO A 234 4.12 2.74 -16.30
N TRP A 235 3.08 3.06 -15.55
CA TRP A 235 1.91 2.19 -15.44
C TRP A 235 0.63 2.74 -16.06
N THR A 236 0.61 3.99 -16.52
CA THR A 236 -0.54 4.54 -17.22
C THR A 236 -0.76 3.70 -18.45
N GLY A 237 -1.82 2.89 -18.44
CA GLY A 237 -2.14 1.92 -19.49
C GLY A 237 -2.59 2.53 -20.82
N GLU A 238 -2.08 3.68 -21.17
CA GLU A 238 -1.98 4.15 -22.53
C GLU A 238 -0.79 3.41 -23.15
N GLU A 239 -1.09 2.24 -23.71
CA GLU A 239 -0.27 1.67 -24.76
C GLU A 239 -0.04 2.82 -25.75
N GLN A 240 1.19 3.32 -25.83
CA GLN A 240 1.60 4.22 -26.91
C GLN A 240 1.52 3.38 -28.17
N ASP A 241 0.39 3.47 -28.86
CA ASP A 241 0.25 3.06 -30.25
C ASP A 241 1.24 3.90 -31.07
N HIS A 242 2.37 3.29 -31.38
CA HIS A 242 3.34 3.74 -32.38
C HIS A 242 3.22 2.86 -33.62
#